data_bbd08bfd2b4bf5198d51f939fac0ae5a
#
_entry.id   bbd08bfd2b4bf5198d51f939fac0ae5a
#
_cell.length_a   1.000
_cell.length_b   1.000
_cell.length_c   1.000
_cell.angle_alpha   90.00
_cell.angle_beta   90.00
_cell.angle_gamma   90.00
#
_symmetry.space_group_name_H-M   'P 1'
#
loop_
_entity.id
_entity.type
_entity.pdbx_description
1 polymer ?
#
loop_
_entity_poly.entity_id
_entity_poly.type
_entity_poly.pdbx_seq_one_letter_code
_entity_poly.pdbx_strand_id
1 'polypeptide(L)'
;LRLVGSEMCIRDRKYTEELKENHTKRDLKDYVTMTTMHSSKGLEYDTVFIIDANEGITPHKKAVFDVDIEEERRMFYVAMTRAKKKLYIFCPKERYNKSLETSRFVNEIMNKEKAEE
;
A
#
# COMPACT_ATOMS: atom_id res chain seq x y z
N LEU A 1 2.38 35.01 -14.91
CA LEU A 1 2.22 33.55 -15.09
C LEU A 1 3.37 32.75 -14.47
N ARG A 2 4.58 33.29 -14.45
CA ARG A 2 5.74 32.63 -13.85
C ARG A 2 5.75 32.63 -12.32
N LEU A 3 5.14 33.63 -11.69
CA LEU A 3 5.12 33.81 -10.22
C LEU A 3 4.11 32.89 -9.54
N VAL A 4 2.99 32.55 -10.18
CA VAL A 4 1.95 31.69 -9.62
C VAL A 4 2.46 30.25 -9.41
N GLY A 5 3.28 29.74 -10.31
CA GLY A 5 3.86 28.40 -10.18
C GLY A 5 4.90 28.28 -9.06
N SER A 6 5.71 29.34 -8.84
CA SER A 6 6.73 29.34 -7.79
C SER A 6 6.14 29.49 -6.39
N GLU A 7 5.10 30.29 -6.24
CA GLU A 7 4.40 30.45 -4.96
C GLU A 7 3.64 29.18 -4.53
N MET A 8 3.04 28.47 -5.49
CA MET A 8 2.37 27.21 -5.23
C MET A 8 3.37 26.13 -4.77
N CYS A 9 4.52 26.02 -5.43
CA CYS A 9 5.59 25.10 -5.02
C CYS A 9 6.18 25.42 -3.63
N ILE A 10 6.30 26.70 -3.27
CA ILE A 10 6.79 27.11 -1.95
C ILE A 10 5.76 26.82 -0.87
N ARG A 11 4.47 27.03 -1.14
CA ARG A 11 3.38 26.74 -0.21
C ARG A 11 3.26 25.23 0.03
N ASP A 12 3.34 24.42 -1.02
CA ASP A 12 3.28 22.95 -0.93
C ASP A 12 4.47 22.40 -0.15
N ARG A 13 5.66 22.94 -0.37
CA ARG A 13 6.87 22.56 0.38
C ARG A 13 6.73 22.89 1.86
N LYS A 14 6.28 24.10 2.18
CA LYS A 14 6.06 24.53 3.56
C LYS A 14 5.01 23.68 4.26
N TYR A 15 3.92 23.37 3.59
CA TYR A 15 2.87 22.49 4.10
C TYR A 15 3.38 21.06 4.36
N THR A 16 4.19 20.51 3.46
CA THR A 16 4.83 19.20 3.65
C THR A 16 5.85 19.19 4.77
N GLU A 17 6.59 20.28 4.99
CA GLU A 17 7.51 20.43 6.11
C GLU A 17 6.76 20.53 7.43
N GLU A 18 5.70 21.32 7.52
CA GLU A 18 4.81 21.40 8.68
C GLU A 18 4.15 20.07 9.03
N LEU A 19 3.73 19.29 8.02
CA LEU A 19 3.21 17.95 8.23
C LEU A 19 4.28 17.00 8.80
N LYS A 20 5.51 17.08 8.30
CA LYS A 20 6.63 16.27 8.81
C LYS A 20 6.99 16.64 10.24
N GLU A 21 7.07 17.93 10.56
CA GLU A 21 7.35 18.40 11.92
C GLU A 21 6.25 18.03 12.91
N ASN A 22 5.00 18.12 12.50
CA ASN A 22 3.86 17.69 13.32
C ASN A 22 3.84 16.17 13.51
N HIS A 23 4.33 15.39 12.55
CA HIS A 23 4.49 13.94 12.68
C HIS A 23 5.57 13.57 13.70
N THR A 24 6.63 14.36 13.81
CA THR A 24 7.77 14.09 14.71
C THR A 24 7.45 14.47 16.17
N LYS A 25 6.50 15.36 16.40
CA LYS A 25 6.14 15.88 17.74
C LYS A 25 5.02 15.13 18.44
N ARG A 26 4.34 14.18 17.78
CA ARG A 26 3.27 13.40 18.38
C ARG A 26 3.84 12.11 18.97
N ASP A 27 3.54 11.86 20.23
CA ASP A 27 3.82 10.60 20.90
C ASP A 27 3.15 9.45 20.11
N LEU A 28 3.98 8.68 19.39
CA LEU A 28 3.56 7.70 18.36
C LEU A 28 2.91 6.43 18.94
N LYS A 29 2.47 6.44 20.19
CA LYS A 29 1.97 5.22 20.85
C LYS A 29 0.55 4.81 20.45
N ASP A 30 -0.26 5.73 19.92
CA ASP A 30 -1.70 5.51 19.69
C ASP A 30 -2.16 5.81 18.25
N TYR A 31 -1.31 5.62 17.24
CA TYR A 31 -1.69 5.89 15.84
C TYR A 31 -1.73 4.67 14.95
N VAL A 32 -2.67 4.68 14.03
CA VAL A 32 -2.62 3.85 12.84
C VAL A 32 -1.88 4.63 11.75
N THR A 33 -0.77 4.06 11.28
CA THR A 33 -0.02 4.64 10.16
C THR A 33 -0.65 4.19 8.84
N MET A 34 -1.06 5.14 8.00
CA MET A 34 -1.47 4.87 6.63
C MET A 34 -0.32 5.19 5.68
N THR A 35 0.03 4.24 4.83
CA THR A 35 1.14 4.38 3.88
C THR A 35 0.86 3.61 2.60
N THR A 36 1.57 3.94 1.54
CA THR A 36 1.57 3.12 0.32
C THR A 36 2.54 1.96 0.47
N MET A 37 2.37 0.90 -0.33
CA MET A 37 3.32 -0.23 -0.35
C MET A 37 4.74 0.25 -0.65
N HIS A 38 4.90 1.18 -1.60
CA HIS A 38 6.21 1.77 -1.94
C HIS A 38 6.86 2.52 -0.78
N SER A 39 6.07 3.33 -0.08
CA SER A 39 6.56 4.14 1.05
C SER A 39 6.83 3.32 2.30
N SER A 40 6.31 2.11 2.39
CA SER A 40 6.52 1.19 3.51
C SER A 40 7.89 0.49 3.47
N LYS A 41 8.61 0.60 2.37
CA LYS A 41 9.94 0.00 2.21
C LYS A 41 10.90 0.50 3.30
N GLY A 42 11.53 -0.43 4.01
CA GLY A 42 12.44 -0.13 5.11
C GLY A 42 11.77 0.14 6.46
N LEU A 43 10.45 0.17 6.52
CA LEU A 43 9.67 0.31 7.76
C LEU A 43 9.17 -1.07 8.22
N GLU A 44 8.89 -1.20 9.51
CA GLU A 44 8.35 -2.42 10.10
C GLU A 44 7.29 -2.07 11.13
N TYR A 45 6.25 -2.90 11.22
CA TYR A 45 5.12 -2.72 12.11
C TYR A 45 4.74 -4.03 12.79
N ASP A 46 4.25 -3.98 14.02
CA ASP A 46 3.79 -5.17 14.72
C ASP A 46 2.63 -5.84 14.00
N THR A 47 1.71 -5.04 13.49
CA THR A 47 0.54 -5.50 12.73
C THR A 47 0.40 -4.70 11.45
N VAL A 48 0.19 -5.37 10.33
CA VAL A 48 -0.04 -4.76 9.02
C VAL A 48 -1.39 -5.20 8.47
N PHE A 49 -2.12 -4.24 7.94
CA PHE A 49 -3.36 -4.44 7.20
C PHE A 49 -3.14 -4.04 5.74
N ILE A 50 -3.21 -4.99 4.83
CA ILE A 50 -3.23 -4.72 3.39
C ILE A 50 -4.69 -4.69 2.95
N ILE A 51 -5.13 -3.55 2.47
CA ILE A 51 -6.50 -3.32 2.02
C ILE A 51 -6.59 -3.39 0.50
N ASP A 52 -7.79 -3.69 -0.02
CA ASP A 52 -8.08 -3.74 -1.45
C ASP A 52 -7.13 -4.66 -2.26
N ALA A 53 -6.85 -5.85 -1.73
CA ALA A 53 -6.08 -6.87 -2.44
C ALA A 53 -6.94 -7.57 -3.50
N ASN A 54 -7.35 -6.81 -4.51
CA ASN A 54 -8.26 -7.22 -5.58
C ASN A 54 -7.64 -6.98 -6.97
N GLU A 55 -8.04 -7.79 -7.94
CA GLU A 55 -7.67 -7.59 -9.33
C GLU A 55 -8.06 -6.19 -9.82
N GLY A 56 -7.15 -5.56 -10.57
CA GLY A 56 -7.30 -4.19 -11.05
C GLY A 56 -6.91 -3.10 -10.05
N ILE A 57 -6.69 -3.46 -8.78
CA ILE A 57 -6.17 -2.58 -7.73
C ILE A 57 -4.77 -3.05 -7.32
N THR A 58 -4.64 -4.30 -6.96
CA THR A 58 -3.38 -4.98 -6.65
C THR A 58 -3.40 -6.39 -7.24
N PRO A 59 -2.81 -6.63 -8.42
CA PRO A 59 -2.06 -5.70 -9.27
C PRO A 59 -2.94 -4.61 -9.89
N HIS A 60 -2.31 -3.47 -10.17
CA HIS A 60 -3.02 -2.35 -10.80
C HIS A 60 -3.42 -2.72 -12.25
N LYS A 61 -4.61 -2.27 -12.68
CA LYS A 61 -5.16 -2.57 -14.01
C LYS A 61 -4.27 -2.16 -15.21
N LYS A 62 -3.29 -1.28 -14.99
CA LYS A 62 -2.31 -0.88 -16.02
C LYS A 62 -1.11 -1.84 -16.11
N ALA A 63 -0.92 -2.70 -15.14
CA ALA A 63 0.10 -3.74 -15.17
C ALA A 63 -0.36 -4.87 -16.12
N VAL A 64 -0.06 -4.73 -17.40
CA VAL A 64 -0.50 -5.64 -18.47
C VAL A 64 0.61 -6.61 -18.86
N PHE A 65 1.85 -6.17 -18.84
CA PHE A 65 3.00 -6.99 -19.18
C PHE A 65 3.50 -7.80 -17.98
N ASP A 66 4.07 -8.95 -18.25
CA ASP A 66 4.60 -9.83 -17.22
C ASP A 66 5.61 -9.12 -16.30
N VAL A 67 6.43 -8.23 -16.86
CA VAL A 67 7.39 -7.44 -16.09
C VAL A 67 6.69 -6.53 -15.07
N ASP A 68 5.59 -5.89 -15.46
CA ASP A 68 4.82 -5.01 -14.59
C ASP A 68 4.14 -5.81 -13.48
N ILE A 69 3.60 -6.98 -13.83
CA ILE A 69 2.98 -7.91 -12.86
C ILE A 69 4.00 -8.40 -11.84
N GLU A 70 5.22 -8.72 -12.28
CA GLU A 70 6.30 -9.13 -11.37
C GLU A 70 6.74 -8.00 -10.44
N GLU A 71 6.77 -6.76 -10.92
CA GLU A 71 7.07 -5.59 -10.11
C GLU A 71 5.98 -5.37 -9.03
N GLU A 72 4.71 -5.42 -9.42
CA GLU A 72 3.55 -5.38 -8.49
C GLU A 72 3.61 -6.53 -7.46
N ARG A 73 3.98 -7.75 -7.90
CA ARG A 73 4.15 -8.90 -7.00
C ARG A 73 5.26 -8.67 -5.98
N ARG A 74 6.39 -8.11 -6.39
CA ARG A 74 7.48 -7.74 -5.47
C ARG A 74 7.02 -6.71 -4.45
N MET A 75 6.27 -5.70 -4.89
CA MET A 75 5.74 -4.68 -3.99
C MET A 75 4.75 -5.26 -2.99
N PHE A 76 3.89 -6.16 -3.42
CA PHE A 76 2.97 -6.86 -2.54
C PHE A 76 3.72 -7.71 -1.50
N TYR A 77 4.74 -8.44 -1.92
CA TYR A 77 5.62 -9.19 -1.02
C TYR A 77 6.32 -8.29 0.00
N VAL A 78 6.88 -7.16 -0.44
CA VAL A 78 7.50 -6.16 0.45
C VAL A 78 6.49 -5.69 1.48
N ALA A 79 5.26 -5.37 1.09
CA ALA A 79 4.21 -4.95 2.02
C ALA A 79 3.89 -6.03 3.06
N MET A 80 3.78 -7.29 2.66
CA MET A 80 3.56 -8.41 3.59
C MET A 80 4.71 -8.55 4.61
N THR A 81 5.94 -8.42 4.15
CA THR A 81 7.13 -8.55 5.02
C THR A 81 7.33 -7.39 5.98
N ARG A 82 6.53 -6.35 5.91
CA ARG A 82 6.54 -5.25 6.91
C ARG A 82 5.91 -5.67 8.25
N ALA A 83 5.15 -6.74 8.26
CA ALA A 83 4.52 -7.25 9.47
C ALA A 83 5.52 -8.07 10.32
N LYS A 84 5.69 -7.69 11.58
CA LYS A 84 6.50 -8.43 12.55
C LYS A 84 5.73 -9.58 13.20
N LYS A 85 4.45 -9.37 13.52
CA LYS A 85 3.66 -10.32 14.31
C LYS A 85 2.38 -10.76 13.60
N LYS A 86 1.64 -9.83 12.99
CA LYS A 86 0.33 -10.11 12.40
C LYS A 86 0.17 -9.42 11.06
N LEU A 87 -0.33 -10.16 10.09
CA LEU A 87 -0.67 -9.68 8.76
C LEU A 87 -2.14 -9.99 8.46
N TYR A 88 -2.89 -8.99 8.05
CA TYR A 88 -4.25 -9.13 7.58
C TYR A 88 -4.35 -8.62 6.15
N ILE A 89 -4.95 -9.40 5.29
CA ILE A 89 -5.16 -9.06 3.87
C ILE A 89 -6.66 -9.01 3.62
N PHE A 90 -7.16 -7.88 3.17
CA PHE A 90 -8.56 -7.65 2.90
C PHE A 90 -8.84 -7.67 1.39
N CYS A 91 -9.74 -8.57 0.99
CA CYS A 91 -10.20 -8.74 -0.38
C CYS A 91 -11.72 -8.56 -0.41
N PRO A 92 -12.24 -7.33 -0.43
CA PRO A 92 -13.67 -7.10 -0.51
C PRO A 92 -14.26 -7.72 -1.78
N LYS A 93 -15.42 -8.34 -1.65
CA LYS A 93 -16.11 -8.99 -2.80
C LYS A 93 -16.87 -7.98 -3.66
N GLU A 94 -17.19 -6.83 -3.08
CA GLU A 94 -17.97 -5.79 -3.73
C GLU A 94 -17.52 -4.39 -3.27
N ARG A 95 -17.53 -3.44 -4.17
CA ARG A 95 -17.26 -2.03 -3.90
C ARG A 95 -18.07 -1.16 -4.85
N TYR A 96 -18.83 -0.20 -4.32
CA TYR A 96 -19.70 0.70 -5.09
C TYR A 96 -20.63 -0.05 -6.04
N ASN A 97 -21.31 -1.10 -5.55
CA ASN A 97 -22.21 -1.97 -6.32
C ASN A 97 -21.52 -2.65 -7.53
N LYS A 98 -20.21 -2.82 -7.49
CA LYS A 98 -19.44 -3.56 -8.47
C LYS A 98 -18.77 -4.75 -7.79
N SER A 99 -18.92 -5.92 -8.39
CA SER A 99 -18.21 -7.12 -7.97
C SER A 99 -16.71 -6.96 -8.20
N LEU A 100 -15.90 -7.40 -7.23
CA LEU A 100 -14.45 -7.41 -7.28
C LEU A 100 -13.93 -8.84 -7.18
N GLU A 101 -12.92 -9.14 -7.96
CA GLU A 101 -12.20 -10.41 -7.90
C GLU A 101 -11.04 -10.31 -6.91
N THR A 102 -10.76 -11.41 -6.22
CA THR A 102 -9.58 -11.50 -5.33
C THR A 102 -8.30 -11.42 -6.15
N SER A 103 -7.32 -10.69 -5.66
CA SER A 103 -6.01 -10.58 -6.28
C SER A 103 -5.39 -11.94 -6.58
N ARG A 104 -4.80 -12.08 -7.77
CA ARG A 104 -4.03 -13.28 -8.14
C ARG A 104 -2.89 -13.57 -7.15
N PHE A 105 -2.30 -12.57 -6.55
CA PHE A 105 -1.23 -12.74 -5.56
C PHE A 105 -1.74 -13.44 -4.29
N VAL A 106 -2.95 -13.11 -3.85
CA VAL A 106 -3.60 -13.78 -2.72
C VAL A 106 -3.94 -15.21 -3.08
N ASN A 107 -4.48 -15.43 -4.28
CA ASN A 107 -4.82 -16.79 -4.77
C ASN A 107 -3.57 -17.66 -4.88
N GLU A 108 -2.43 -17.11 -5.32
CA GLU A 108 -1.15 -17.83 -5.39
C GLU A 108 -0.69 -18.30 -4.01
N ILE A 109 -0.83 -17.47 -2.97
CA ILE A 109 -0.48 -17.81 -1.58
C ILE A 109 -1.39 -18.93 -1.08
N MET A 110 -2.71 -18.77 -1.24
CA MET A 110 -3.70 -19.75 -0.76
C MET A 110 -3.58 -21.10 -1.46
N ASN A 111 -3.17 -21.13 -2.73
CA ASN A 111 -2.99 -22.38 -3.48
C ASN A 111 -1.70 -23.11 -3.09
N LYS A 112 -0.65 -22.38 -2.68
CA LYS A 112 0.58 -23.02 -2.16
C LYS A 112 0.33 -23.74 -0.84
N GLU A 113 -0.43 -23.15 0.06
CA GLU A 113 -0.79 -23.78 1.34
C GLU A 113 -1.54 -25.10 1.13
N LYS A 114 -2.44 -25.18 0.15
CA LYS A 114 -3.19 -26.41 -0.18
C LYS A 114 -2.34 -27.50 -0.85
N ALA A 115 -1.19 -27.16 -1.40
CA ALA A 115 -0.30 -28.12 -2.05
C ALA A 115 0.74 -28.73 -1.07
N GLU A 116 0.85 -28.18 0.12
CA GLU A 116 1.76 -28.65 1.19
C GLU A 116 1.05 -29.48 2.27
N GLU A 117 -0.29 -29.61 2.21
CA GLU A 117 -1.11 -30.54 3.01
C GLU A 117 -1.30 -31.90 2.27
#